data_29f31392a7dcf4d84320de6ab9db5ede
#
_entry.id   29f31392a7dcf4d84320de6ab9db5ede
#
_cell.length_a   1.000
_cell.length_b   1.000
_cell.length_c   1.000
_cell.angle_alpha   90.00
_cell.angle_beta   90.00
_cell.angle_gamma   90.00
#
_symmetry.space_group_name_H-M   'P 1'
#
loop_
_entity.id
_entity.type
_entity.pdbx_description
1 polymer ?
#
loop_
_entity_poly.entity_id
_entity_poly.type
_entity_poly.pdbx_seq_one_letter_code
_entity_poly.pdbx_strand_id
1 'polypeptide(L)'
;MNLRGTRFAARDFEIRTFGLRNSGAEHATEVNVSGLAGFPLAKTAASFSRRKPRDWHDMAFALPHNDSGGTTAAIASARERFIGEMAALQTALDDLQANFQDSDARGSRAYVTQMRIDHPELNPEMLAADAVIAVEEFCRGVRNSAN
;
A
#
# COMPACT_ATOMS: atom_id res chain seq x y z
N MET A 1 -11.45 -11.31 14.98
CA MET A 1 -10.29 -10.84 14.19
C MET A 1 -10.67 -10.93 12.71
N ASN A 2 -10.73 -9.82 11.99
CA ASN A 2 -11.17 -9.83 10.59
C ASN A 2 -9.96 -10.12 9.68
N LEU A 3 -9.91 -11.32 9.10
CA LEU A 3 -8.78 -11.82 8.30
C LEU A 3 -8.85 -11.42 6.81
N ARG A 4 -9.80 -10.54 6.41
CA ARG A 4 -10.03 -10.21 4.99
C ARG A 4 -8.80 -9.68 4.26
N GLY A 5 -7.90 -8.96 4.95
CA GLY A 5 -6.69 -8.39 4.33
C GLY A 5 -5.48 -9.31 4.30
N THR A 6 -5.38 -10.28 5.20
CA THR A 6 -4.18 -11.13 5.32
C THR A 6 -3.95 -12.02 4.10
N ARG A 7 -5.00 -12.34 3.35
CA ARG A 7 -4.87 -13.17 2.15
C ARG A 7 -4.08 -12.47 1.03
N PHE A 8 -4.15 -11.14 0.90
CA PHE A 8 -3.35 -10.41 -0.07
C PHE A 8 -1.86 -10.46 0.27
N ALA A 9 -1.51 -10.22 1.53
CA ALA A 9 -0.14 -10.34 2.00
C ALA A 9 0.40 -11.78 1.93
N ALA A 10 -0.46 -12.79 2.14
CA ALA A 10 -0.06 -14.20 2.08
C ALA A 10 0.17 -14.71 0.64
N ARG A 11 -0.37 -14.05 -0.36
CA ARG A 11 -0.20 -14.42 -1.78
C ARG A 11 0.88 -13.64 -2.50
N ASP A 12 1.18 -12.45 -2.02
CA ASP A 12 2.22 -11.59 -2.57
C ASP A 12 3.24 -11.31 -1.48
N PHE A 13 4.25 -12.15 -1.37
CA PHE A 13 5.36 -11.99 -0.44
C PHE A 13 6.68 -12.38 -1.08
N GLU A 14 7.74 -11.82 -0.53
CA GLU A 14 9.12 -12.13 -0.85
C GLU A 14 9.82 -12.64 0.40
N ILE A 15 10.71 -13.62 0.25
CA ILE A 15 11.61 -14.06 1.33
C ILE A 15 12.82 -13.15 1.31
N ARG A 16 13.04 -12.42 2.40
CA ARG A 16 14.25 -11.58 2.58
C ARG A 16 15.09 -12.09 3.73
N THR A 17 16.38 -12.17 3.49
CA THR A 17 17.36 -12.57 4.51
C THR A 17 17.91 -11.32 5.19
N PHE A 18 17.74 -11.23 6.50
CA PHE A 18 18.32 -10.17 7.32
C PHE A 18 19.51 -10.71 8.10
N GLY A 19 20.69 -10.12 7.86
CA GLY A 19 21.87 -10.38 8.67
C GLY A 19 21.85 -9.54 9.95
N LEU A 20 21.86 -10.18 11.09
CA LEU A 20 22.03 -9.52 12.38
C LEU A 20 23.51 -9.65 12.78
N ARG A 21 24.22 -8.53 12.88
CA ARG A 21 25.54 -8.47 13.50
C ARG A 21 25.38 -8.19 14.98
N ASN A 22 25.52 -9.20 15.79
CA ASN A 22 25.59 -9.02 17.22
C ASN A 22 26.86 -9.68 17.77
N SER A 23 27.73 -8.89 18.42
CA SER A 23 28.93 -9.33 19.19
C SER A 23 29.78 -10.42 18.54
N GLY A 24 30.02 -10.34 17.22
CA GLY A 24 30.96 -11.22 16.51
C GLY A 24 30.34 -12.49 15.89
N ALA A 25 29.07 -12.75 16.08
CA ALA A 25 28.34 -13.80 15.39
C ALA A 25 27.41 -13.21 14.31
N GLU A 26 27.51 -13.70 13.07
CA GLU A 26 26.56 -13.38 12.00
C GLU A 26 25.40 -14.40 12.07
N HIS A 27 24.21 -13.90 12.34
CA HIS A 27 22.99 -14.71 12.26
C HIS A 27 22.15 -14.19 11.10
N ALA A 28 21.85 -15.07 10.17
CA ALA A 28 20.92 -14.78 9.08
C ALA A 28 19.52 -15.31 9.45
N THR A 29 18.50 -14.46 9.31
CA THR A 29 17.10 -14.84 9.53
C THR A 29 16.31 -14.55 8.27
N GLU A 30 15.56 -15.53 7.79
CA GLU A 30 14.63 -15.35 6.68
C GLU A 30 13.28 -14.85 7.19
N VAL A 31 12.75 -13.82 6.54
CA VAL A 31 11.46 -13.21 6.88
C VAL A 31 10.62 -13.06 5.62
N ASN A 32 9.35 -13.43 5.70
CA ASN A 32 8.38 -13.15 4.65
C ASN A 32 7.99 -11.67 4.72
N VAL A 33 8.31 -10.92 3.68
CA VAL A 33 7.95 -9.51 3.52
C VAL A 33 6.84 -9.41 2.49
N SER A 34 5.75 -8.72 2.84
CA SER A 34 4.64 -8.51 1.89
C SER A 34 5.14 -7.77 0.65
N GLY A 35 4.74 -8.27 -0.51
CA GLY A 35 5.11 -7.69 -1.80
C GLY A 35 4.36 -6.40 -2.11
N LEU A 36 4.69 -5.85 -3.28
CA LEU A 36 4.29 -4.51 -3.72
C LEU A 36 2.79 -4.31 -3.86
N ALA A 37 2.06 -5.36 -4.22
CA ALA A 37 0.61 -5.33 -4.36
C ALA A 37 -0.10 -5.85 -3.10
N GLY A 38 0.44 -6.89 -2.48
CA GLY A 38 -0.12 -7.49 -1.28
C GLY A 38 -0.16 -6.53 -0.10
N PHE A 39 0.87 -5.70 0.06
CA PHE A 39 0.95 -4.73 1.14
C PHE A 39 -0.16 -3.67 1.08
N PRO A 40 -0.34 -2.87 0.02
CA PRO A 40 -1.38 -1.84 -0.03
C PRO A 40 -2.78 -2.44 0.05
N LEU A 41 -3.04 -3.57 -0.59
CA LEU A 41 -4.34 -4.23 -0.54
C LEU A 41 -4.67 -4.81 0.84
N ALA A 42 -3.68 -5.40 1.52
CA ALA A 42 -3.83 -5.87 2.90
C ALA A 42 -4.05 -4.71 3.88
N LYS A 43 -3.35 -3.60 3.69
CA LYS A 43 -3.51 -2.37 4.49
C LYS A 43 -4.89 -1.76 4.28
N THR A 44 -5.40 -1.69 3.04
CA THR A 44 -6.76 -1.21 2.75
C THR A 44 -7.80 -1.99 3.54
N ALA A 45 -7.77 -3.31 3.46
CA ALA A 45 -8.70 -4.16 4.20
C ALA A 45 -8.54 -4.06 5.73
N ALA A 46 -7.32 -3.83 6.22
CA ALA A 46 -7.05 -3.63 7.65
C ALA A 46 -7.55 -2.26 8.15
N SER A 47 -7.38 -1.22 7.36
CA SER A 47 -7.78 0.16 7.69
C SER A 47 -9.28 0.28 7.88
N PHE A 48 -10.04 -0.48 7.11
CA PHE A 48 -11.50 -0.53 7.23
C PHE A 48 -11.95 -1.02 8.62
N SER A 49 -11.23 -1.97 9.19
CA SER A 49 -11.55 -2.56 10.51
C SER A 49 -10.89 -1.82 11.67
N ARG A 50 -9.65 -1.35 11.51
CA ARG A 50 -8.85 -0.76 12.59
C ARG A 50 -8.93 0.76 12.67
N ARG A 51 -9.29 1.43 11.59
CA ARG A 51 -9.41 2.89 11.44
C ARG A 51 -8.19 3.69 11.90
N LYS A 52 -6.98 3.12 11.78
CA LYS A 52 -5.73 3.80 12.16
C LYS A 52 -5.25 4.70 11.02
N PRO A 53 -5.02 6.01 11.26
CA PRO A 53 -4.54 6.93 10.22
C PRO A 53 -3.25 6.48 9.55
N ARG A 54 -2.33 5.90 10.31
CA ARG A 54 -1.06 5.40 9.79
C ARG A 54 -1.21 4.31 8.71
N ASP A 55 -2.25 3.48 8.79
CA ASP A 55 -2.47 2.46 7.76
C ASP A 55 -2.76 3.11 6.39
N TRP A 56 -3.46 4.25 6.35
CA TRP A 56 -3.70 5.01 5.13
C TRP A 56 -2.44 5.68 4.59
N HIS A 57 -1.63 6.26 5.49
CA HIS A 57 -0.34 6.84 5.13
C HIS A 57 0.58 5.79 4.50
N ASP A 58 0.82 4.67 5.20
CA ASP A 58 1.75 3.63 4.76
C ASP A 58 1.40 3.10 3.36
N MET A 59 0.11 2.97 3.08
CA MET A 59 -0.39 2.49 1.80
C MET A 59 -0.17 3.51 0.68
N ALA A 60 -0.58 4.77 0.89
CA ALA A 60 -0.42 5.82 -0.11
C ALA A 60 1.06 6.14 -0.36
N PHE A 61 1.91 6.04 0.66
CA PHE A 61 3.35 6.22 0.55
C PHE A 61 4.01 5.10 -0.26
N ALA A 62 3.64 3.84 -0.01
CA ALA A 62 4.26 2.70 -0.68
C ALA A 62 3.99 2.66 -2.19
N LEU A 63 2.90 3.25 -2.69
CA LEU A 63 2.58 3.23 -4.10
C LEU A 63 3.62 3.99 -4.96
N PRO A 64 3.90 5.28 -4.74
CA PRO A 64 4.87 6.02 -5.52
C PRO A 64 6.32 5.81 -5.07
N HIS A 65 6.56 5.50 -3.79
CA HIS A 65 7.89 5.52 -3.16
C HIS A 65 8.51 4.13 -2.93
N ASN A 66 8.15 3.13 -3.74
CA ASN A 66 8.81 1.83 -3.68
C ASN A 66 10.03 1.76 -4.62
N ASP A 67 11.03 0.97 -4.23
CA ASP A 67 12.29 0.81 -4.97
C ASP A 67 12.15 0.00 -6.27
N SER A 68 10.98 -0.55 -6.55
CA SER A 68 10.74 -1.46 -7.68
C SER A 68 10.20 -0.76 -8.92
N GLY A 69 9.94 0.54 -8.87
CA GLY A 69 9.46 1.32 -10.01
C GLY A 69 8.10 2.02 -9.79
N GLY A 70 7.80 2.35 -8.54
CA GLY A 70 6.66 3.17 -8.15
C GLY A 70 5.31 2.53 -8.43
N THR A 71 4.31 3.36 -8.70
CA THR A 71 2.91 2.94 -8.91
C THR A 71 2.78 1.97 -10.10
N THR A 72 3.58 2.15 -11.15
CA THR A 72 3.57 1.26 -12.32
C THR A 72 3.95 -0.18 -11.96
N ALA A 73 4.99 -0.36 -11.15
CA ALA A 73 5.40 -1.68 -10.69
C ALA A 73 4.37 -2.32 -9.75
N ALA A 74 3.73 -1.51 -8.88
CA ALA A 74 2.64 -1.98 -8.02
C ALA A 74 1.42 -2.45 -8.83
N ILE A 75 1.06 -1.75 -9.90
CA ILE A 75 0.01 -2.14 -10.84
C ILE A 75 0.34 -3.49 -11.50
N ALA A 76 1.56 -3.63 -12.04
CA ALA A 76 2.00 -4.86 -12.70
C ALA A 76 1.94 -6.06 -11.74
N SER A 77 2.43 -5.89 -10.51
CA SER A 77 2.39 -6.92 -9.47
C SER A 77 0.95 -7.28 -9.08
N ALA A 78 0.05 -6.29 -8.93
CA ALA A 78 -1.35 -6.57 -8.61
C ALA A 78 -2.05 -7.38 -9.70
N ARG A 79 -1.78 -7.06 -10.94
CA ARG A 79 -2.32 -7.78 -12.12
C ARG A 79 -1.85 -9.22 -12.15
N GLU A 80 -0.56 -9.44 -11.98
CA GLU A 80 0.06 -10.77 -12.03
C GLU A 80 -0.43 -11.67 -10.89
N ARG A 81 -0.42 -11.15 -9.67
CA ARG A 81 -0.65 -11.94 -8.45
C ARG A 81 -2.12 -12.21 -8.15
N PHE A 82 -3.04 -11.34 -8.59
CA PHE A 82 -4.45 -11.38 -8.16
C PHE A 82 -5.45 -11.53 -9.30
N ILE A 83 -5.02 -11.89 -10.51
CA ILE A 83 -5.91 -12.06 -11.68
C ILE A 83 -7.06 -13.03 -11.43
N GLY A 84 -6.87 -14.05 -10.60
CA GLY A 84 -7.90 -15.02 -10.23
C GLY A 84 -8.83 -14.58 -9.09
N GLU A 85 -8.65 -13.38 -8.52
CA GLU A 85 -9.39 -12.90 -7.35
C GLU A 85 -10.10 -11.56 -7.59
N MET A 86 -10.58 -11.35 -8.81
CA MET A 86 -11.11 -10.07 -9.26
C MET A 86 -12.19 -9.48 -8.34
N ALA A 87 -13.11 -10.28 -7.80
CA ALA A 87 -14.18 -9.77 -6.93
C ALA A 87 -13.64 -9.19 -5.62
N ALA A 88 -12.65 -9.85 -4.99
CA ALA A 88 -12.05 -9.35 -3.77
C ALA A 88 -11.12 -8.17 -4.04
N LEU A 89 -10.40 -8.20 -5.15
CA LEU A 89 -9.56 -7.10 -5.62
C LEU A 89 -10.41 -5.86 -5.88
N GLN A 90 -11.54 -6.00 -6.60
CA GLN A 90 -12.46 -4.90 -6.87
C GLN A 90 -12.95 -4.23 -5.59
N THR A 91 -13.38 -5.02 -4.59
CA THR A 91 -13.80 -4.47 -3.29
C THR A 91 -12.69 -3.68 -2.61
N ALA A 92 -11.46 -4.19 -2.63
CA ALA A 92 -10.33 -3.49 -2.04
C ALA A 92 -9.99 -2.18 -2.79
N LEU A 93 -10.08 -2.18 -4.12
CA LEU A 93 -9.87 -0.99 -4.94
C LEU A 93 -10.97 0.06 -4.75
N ASP A 94 -12.22 -0.36 -4.59
CA ASP A 94 -13.34 0.55 -4.32
C ASP A 94 -13.19 1.21 -2.94
N ASP A 95 -12.83 0.43 -1.92
CA ASP A 95 -12.55 0.93 -0.58
C ASP A 95 -11.37 1.91 -0.59
N LEU A 96 -10.30 1.58 -1.32
CA LEU A 96 -9.13 2.42 -1.46
C LEU A 96 -9.49 3.75 -2.13
N GLN A 97 -10.15 3.70 -3.28
CA GLN A 97 -10.54 4.88 -4.03
C GLN A 97 -11.48 5.78 -3.23
N ALA A 98 -12.45 5.23 -2.51
CA ALA A 98 -13.38 6.01 -1.69
C ALA A 98 -12.68 6.79 -0.57
N ASN A 99 -11.57 6.28 -0.05
CA ASN A 99 -10.80 6.95 1.00
C ASN A 99 -9.77 7.97 0.49
N PHE A 100 -9.54 8.02 -0.84
CA PHE A 100 -8.66 8.99 -1.52
C PHE A 100 -9.35 9.68 -2.70
N GLN A 101 -10.65 9.85 -2.65
CA GLN A 101 -11.42 10.43 -3.76
C GLN A 101 -11.10 11.90 -4.02
N ASP A 102 -10.62 12.63 -3.00
CA ASP A 102 -10.24 14.04 -3.06
C ASP A 102 -9.24 14.38 -1.93
N SER A 103 -8.79 15.62 -1.90
CA SER A 103 -7.83 16.11 -0.90
C SER A 103 -8.38 16.10 0.53
N ASP A 104 -9.70 16.19 0.70
CA ASP A 104 -10.37 16.20 1.99
C ASP A 104 -10.77 14.80 2.47
N ALA A 105 -10.62 13.81 1.62
CA ALA A 105 -10.90 12.43 1.95
C ALA A 105 -10.05 11.95 3.14
N ARG A 106 -10.59 10.99 3.87
CA ARG A 106 -9.98 10.51 5.12
C ARG A 106 -8.54 10.02 4.93
N GLY A 107 -8.29 9.28 3.85
CA GLY A 107 -6.96 8.76 3.53
C GLY A 107 -5.99 9.86 3.19
N SER A 108 -6.41 10.84 2.36
CA SER A 108 -5.59 11.99 1.96
C SER A 108 -5.19 12.82 3.17
N ARG A 109 -6.12 13.14 4.08
CA ARG A 109 -5.82 13.86 5.32
C ARG A 109 -4.89 13.09 6.26
N ALA A 110 -5.06 11.77 6.37
CA ALA A 110 -4.19 10.94 7.18
C ALA A 110 -2.75 10.92 6.62
N TYR A 111 -2.62 10.84 5.30
CA TYR A 111 -1.33 10.93 4.60
C TYR A 111 -0.62 12.26 4.88
N VAL A 112 -1.30 13.37 4.65
CA VAL A 112 -0.77 14.72 4.90
C VAL A 112 -0.34 14.88 6.35
N THR A 113 -1.19 14.46 7.29
CA THR A 113 -0.89 14.57 8.73
C THR A 113 0.39 13.83 9.10
N GLN A 114 0.55 12.61 8.61
CA GLN A 114 1.73 11.80 8.92
C GLN A 114 2.99 12.34 8.23
N MET A 115 2.91 12.70 6.96
CA MET A 115 4.04 13.27 6.22
C MET A 115 4.57 14.54 6.89
N ARG A 116 3.70 15.39 7.39
CA ARG A 116 4.09 16.65 8.04
C ARG A 116 4.67 16.48 9.46
N ILE A 117 4.58 15.31 10.05
CA ILE A 117 5.32 15.01 11.28
C ILE A 117 6.83 14.95 10.98
N ASP A 118 7.19 14.26 9.89
CA ASP A 118 8.58 14.04 9.52
C ASP A 118 9.13 15.17 8.62
N HIS A 119 8.24 15.83 7.86
CA HIS A 119 8.54 16.84 6.84
C HIS A 119 7.59 18.04 6.97
N PRO A 120 7.72 18.87 8.03
CA PRO A 120 6.79 19.99 8.30
C PRO A 120 6.83 21.10 7.23
N GLU A 121 7.91 21.16 6.43
CA GLU A 121 8.14 22.13 5.36
C GLU A 121 7.34 21.84 4.09
N LEU A 122 6.83 20.61 3.91
CA LEU A 122 6.09 20.22 2.71
C LEU A 122 4.71 20.87 2.66
N ASN A 123 4.32 21.28 1.44
CA ASN A 123 3.01 21.88 1.19
C ASN A 123 1.89 20.83 1.34
N PRO A 124 0.92 21.02 2.26
CA PRO A 124 -0.12 20.05 2.54
C PRO A 124 -1.07 19.81 1.34
N GLU A 125 -1.33 20.84 0.51
CA GLU A 125 -2.19 20.70 -0.66
C GLU A 125 -1.54 19.83 -1.73
N MET A 126 -0.23 20.00 -1.95
CA MET A 126 0.54 19.16 -2.87
C MET A 126 0.60 17.72 -2.37
N LEU A 127 0.87 17.50 -1.09
CA LEU A 127 0.88 16.16 -0.50
C LEU A 127 -0.47 15.44 -0.67
N ALA A 128 -1.58 16.16 -0.45
CA ALA A 128 -2.91 15.59 -0.62
C ALA A 128 -3.17 15.22 -2.09
N ALA A 129 -2.81 16.11 -3.02
CA ALA A 129 -2.96 15.86 -4.46
C ALA A 129 -2.12 14.67 -4.93
N ASP A 130 -0.87 14.57 -4.49
CA ASP A 130 0.02 13.46 -4.83
C ASP A 130 -0.54 12.11 -4.36
N ALA A 131 -1.09 12.06 -3.14
CA ALA A 131 -1.71 10.85 -2.61
C ALA A 131 -2.95 10.44 -3.42
N VAL A 132 -3.80 11.39 -3.79
CA VAL A 132 -4.99 11.15 -4.63
C VAL A 132 -4.57 10.62 -6.00
N ILE A 133 -3.61 11.27 -6.66
CA ILE A 133 -3.11 10.87 -7.99
C ILE A 133 -2.52 9.46 -7.95
N ALA A 134 -1.66 9.16 -6.98
CA ALA A 134 -1.03 7.84 -6.87
C ALA A 134 -2.06 6.72 -6.68
N VAL A 135 -3.06 6.94 -5.83
CA VAL A 135 -4.13 5.97 -5.59
C VAL A 135 -5.04 5.81 -6.81
N GLU A 136 -5.43 6.92 -7.44
CA GLU A 136 -6.25 6.88 -8.67
C GLU A 136 -5.54 6.13 -9.79
N GLU A 137 -4.26 6.43 -10.01
CA GLU A 137 -3.43 5.74 -11.02
C GLU A 137 -3.37 4.25 -10.75
N PHE A 138 -3.11 3.85 -9.50
CA PHE A 138 -3.08 2.44 -9.11
C PHE A 138 -4.42 1.75 -9.36
N CYS A 139 -5.52 2.31 -8.85
CA CYS A 139 -6.85 1.73 -8.99
C CYS A 139 -7.27 1.61 -10.46
N ARG A 140 -7.06 2.67 -11.25
CA ARG A 140 -7.36 2.69 -12.69
C ARG A 140 -6.47 1.69 -13.44
N GLY A 141 -5.17 1.70 -13.13
CA GLY A 141 -4.22 0.82 -13.76
C GLY A 141 -4.56 -0.65 -13.54
N VAL A 142 -4.91 -1.06 -12.33
CA VAL A 142 -5.29 -2.44 -12.02
C VAL A 142 -6.59 -2.84 -12.73
N ARG A 143 -7.61 -1.95 -12.79
CA ARG A 143 -8.91 -2.24 -13.43
C ARG A 143 -8.84 -2.38 -14.96
N ASN A 144 -8.04 -1.54 -15.62
CA ASN A 144 -7.97 -1.50 -17.10
C ASN A 144 -7.35 -2.74 -17.74
N SER A 145 -7.03 -3.77 -16.97
CA SER A 145 -6.51 -5.04 -17.47
C SER A 145 -7.58 -6.08 -17.73
N ALA A 146 -8.84 -5.75 -17.49
CA ALA A 146 -9.96 -6.67 -17.64
C ALA A 146 -10.56 -6.69 -19.08
N ASN A 147 -9.90 -6.00 -20.03
CA ASN A 147 -10.28 -6.01 -21.45
C ASN A 147 -9.28 -6.76 -22.31
#